data_5217aa541589f151f05287e143417b22
#
_entry.id   5217aa541589f151f05287e143417b22
#
_cell.length_a   1.000
_cell.length_b   1.000
_cell.length_c   1.000
_cell.angle_alpha   90.00
_cell.angle_beta   90.00
_cell.angle_gamma   90.00
#
_symmetry.space_group_name_H-M   'P 1'
#
loop_
_entity.id
_entity.type
_entity.pdbx_description
1 polymer ?
#
loop_
_entity_poly.entity_id
_entity_poly.type
_entity_poly.pdbx_seq_one_letter_code
_entity_poly.pdbx_strand_id
1 'polypeptide(L)'
;DILLADFGISLSYSALSSILKNAGFESPKKKKIRHRTHRRKRKPHPGQFIQIDATPYEWFGDRVKYTLHGAIDDATGQVVGLFLTQNECLYGYLETMHQCCMDFGIPQTVYSDNHTIFRSPKTGKLTVDELIAGKTIHLTQFGRSMHELGIDLIFAKTPQAKGRIERLWATLQSRLPVEFAKRGIKTLSEANRFLETEYRKLFNQKFSVTPEAEPIFVPLSKGIDLDSILCVKHTRKTDAAGTFSFKNRCFQILD
;
A
#
# COMPACT_ATOMS: atom_id res chain seq x y z
N ASP A 1 14.36 -19.71 9.00
CA ASP A 1 13.74 -19.83 7.67
C ASP A 1 14.76 -20.14 6.57
N ILE A 2 15.80 -19.32 6.37
CA ILE A 2 16.87 -19.55 5.38
C ILE A 2 17.61 -20.88 5.66
N LEU A 3 17.99 -21.12 6.91
CA LEU A 3 18.69 -22.37 7.28
C LEU A 3 17.86 -23.62 6.96
N LEU A 4 16.55 -23.56 7.18
CA LEU A 4 15.67 -24.69 6.85
C LEU A 4 15.45 -24.82 5.35
N ALA A 5 15.16 -23.69 4.66
CA ALA A 5 14.82 -23.69 3.24
C ALA A 5 16.01 -24.03 2.34
N ASP A 6 17.19 -23.47 2.63
CA ASP A 6 18.35 -23.55 1.75
C ASP A 6 19.33 -24.67 2.16
N PHE A 7 19.34 -25.05 3.45
CA PHE A 7 20.32 -26.00 4.00
C PHE A 7 19.70 -27.20 4.73
N GLY A 8 18.36 -27.25 4.84
CA GLY A 8 17.66 -28.32 5.56
C GLY A 8 17.90 -28.32 7.08
N ILE A 9 18.49 -27.26 7.64
CA ILE A 9 18.87 -27.18 9.06
C ILE A 9 17.69 -26.60 9.87
N SER A 10 17.14 -27.42 10.78
CA SER A 10 16.12 -27.03 11.73
C SER A 10 16.73 -26.69 13.09
N LEU A 11 16.67 -25.42 13.48
CA LEU A 11 17.17 -24.93 14.78
C LEU A 11 16.13 -24.04 15.45
N SER A 12 16.02 -24.11 16.79
CA SER A 12 15.26 -23.14 17.55
C SER A 12 15.93 -21.76 17.50
N TYR A 13 15.14 -20.69 17.69
CA TYR A 13 15.70 -19.33 17.74
C TYR A 13 16.73 -19.16 18.86
N SER A 14 16.51 -19.78 20.02
CA SER A 14 17.42 -19.73 21.15
C SER A 14 18.74 -20.44 20.84
N ALA A 15 18.72 -21.64 20.24
CA ALA A 15 19.90 -22.36 19.81
C ALA A 15 20.72 -21.56 18.78
N LEU A 16 20.06 -21.05 17.74
CA LEU A 16 20.73 -20.21 16.75
C LEU A 16 21.34 -18.94 17.36
N SER A 17 20.61 -18.27 18.26
CA SER A 17 21.11 -17.06 18.94
C SER A 17 22.36 -17.38 19.80
N SER A 18 22.41 -18.53 20.48
CA SER A 18 23.56 -18.97 21.27
C SER A 18 24.75 -19.27 20.38
N ILE A 19 24.54 -20.00 19.28
CA ILE A 19 25.61 -20.33 18.32
C ILE A 19 26.23 -19.04 17.76
N LEU A 20 25.39 -18.09 17.30
CA LEU A 20 25.86 -16.82 16.74
C LEU A 20 26.63 -15.98 17.76
N LYS A 21 26.18 -15.92 19.03
CA LYS A 21 26.87 -15.21 20.10
C LYS A 21 28.23 -15.82 20.40
N ASN A 22 28.29 -17.16 20.48
CA ASN A 22 29.55 -17.88 20.74
C ASN A 22 30.54 -17.69 19.57
N ALA A 23 30.03 -17.50 18.35
CA ALA A 23 30.85 -17.18 17.18
C ALA A 23 31.18 -15.66 17.05
N GLY A 24 30.86 -14.84 18.06
CA GLY A 24 31.19 -13.41 18.10
C GLY A 24 30.25 -12.51 17.33
N PHE A 25 29.11 -13.04 16.85
CA PHE A 25 28.11 -12.20 16.15
C PHE A 25 27.17 -11.53 17.14
N GLU A 26 27.08 -10.22 17.09
CA GLU A 26 26.11 -9.45 17.86
C GLU A 26 24.87 -9.10 17.02
N SER A 27 23.71 -9.01 17.70
CA SER A 27 22.49 -8.55 17.03
C SER A 27 22.58 -7.07 16.71
N PRO A 28 22.39 -6.64 15.44
CA PRO A 28 22.38 -5.22 15.09
C PRO A 28 21.16 -4.48 15.68
N LYS A 29 20.17 -5.21 16.19
CA LYS A 29 18.97 -4.63 16.80
C LYS A 29 19.18 -4.38 18.29
N LYS A 30 19.28 -3.12 18.69
CA LYS A 30 19.25 -2.72 20.11
C LYS A 30 17.94 -3.18 20.76
N LYS A 31 18.02 -3.74 21.97
CA LYS A 31 16.82 -4.07 22.77
C LYS A 31 16.08 -2.77 23.10
N LYS A 32 14.92 -2.55 22.50
CA LYS A 32 14.04 -1.43 22.88
C LYS A 32 13.27 -1.82 24.14
N ILE A 33 13.22 -0.91 25.12
CA ILE A 33 12.31 -1.01 26.27
C ILE A 33 10.89 -1.02 25.74
N ARG A 34 10.16 -2.11 25.99
CA ARG A 34 8.77 -2.24 25.56
C ARG A 34 7.88 -1.46 26.54
N HIS A 35 7.44 -0.27 26.14
CA HIS A 35 6.30 0.36 26.81
C HIS A 35 5.03 -0.47 26.52
N ARG A 36 4.21 -0.69 27.56
CA ARG A 36 2.87 -1.30 27.38
C ARG A 36 2.02 -0.34 26.56
N THR A 37 1.83 -0.63 25.28
CA THR A 37 0.89 0.09 24.44
C THR A 37 -0.41 -0.72 24.36
N HIS A 38 -1.55 -0.08 24.58
CA HIS A 38 -2.85 -0.69 24.33
C HIS A 38 -2.97 -1.04 22.85
N ARG A 39 -3.03 -2.33 22.54
CA ARG A 39 -3.21 -2.80 21.17
C ARG A 39 -4.68 -2.64 20.81
N ARG A 40 -4.97 -1.88 19.77
CA ARG A 40 -6.32 -1.84 19.20
C ARG A 40 -6.71 -3.25 18.70
N LYS A 41 -7.95 -3.68 19.04
CA LYS A 41 -8.51 -4.94 18.52
C LYS A 41 -8.55 -4.91 16.99
N ARG A 42 -8.37 -6.06 16.35
CA ARG A 42 -8.53 -6.21 14.90
C ARG A 42 -9.98 -5.95 14.51
N LYS A 43 -10.22 -5.53 13.28
CA LYS A 43 -11.55 -5.58 12.69
C LYS A 43 -11.94 -7.04 12.47
N PRO A 44 -13.23 -7.41 12.62
CA PRO A 44 -13.64 -8.80 12.50
C PRO A 44 -13.57 -9.33 11.08
N HIS A 45 -13.92 -8.51 10.07
CA HIS A 45 -14.08 -8.93 8.69
C HIS A 45 -12.89 -8.54 7.82
N PRO A 46 -12.32 -9.48 7.04
CA PRO A 46 -11.39 -9.12 5.95
C PRO A 46 -12.07 -8.19 4.94
N GLY A 47 -11.35 -7.18 4.46
CA GLY A 47 -11.90 -6.16 3.56
C GLY A 47 -12.63 -5.01 4.24
N GLN A 48 -12.90 -5.12 5.55
CA GLN A 48 -13.56 -4.03 6.27
C GLN A 48 -12.67 -2.80 6.43
N PHE A 49 -11.37 -2.99 6.61
CA PHE A 49 -10.47 -1.90 6.93
C PHE A 49 -9.04 -2.19 6.43
N ILE A 50 -8.64 -1.50 5.39
CA ILE A 50 -7.32 -1.59 4.80
C ILE A 50 -6.48 -0.41 5.24
N GLN A 51 -5.30 -0.64 5.82
CA GLN A 51 -4.32 0.41 6.09
C GLN A 51 -3.39 0.54 4.88
N ILE A 52 -3.25 1.75 4.34
CA ILE A 52 -2.37 2.06 3.22
C ILE A 52 -1.32 3.08 3.63
N ASP A 53 -0.09 2.90 3.17
CA ASP A 53 1.04 3.75 3.49
C ASP A 53 2.20 3.52 2.54
N ALA A 54 3.26 4.32 2.64
CA ALA A 54 4.50 4.11 1.91
C ALA A 54 5.71 4.30 2.83
N THR A 55 6.82 3.64 2.47
CA THR A 55 8.06 3.76 3.24
C THR A 55 9.28 3.81 2.31
N PRO A 56 10.11 4.86 2.39
CA PRO A 56 11.39 4.90 1.70
C PRO A 56 12.42 4.03 2.45
N TYR A 57 13.17 3.22 1.70
CA TYR A 57 14.24 2.39 2.26
C TYR A 57 15.26 1.97 1.18
N GLU A 58 16.45 1.54 1.59
CA GLU A 58 17.52 1.00 0.73
C GLU A 58 17.25 -0.48 0.39
N TRP A 59 16.28 -0.71 -0.49
CA TRP A 59 15.79 -2.07 -0.78
C TRP A 59 16.79 -2.96 -1.50
N PHE A 60 17.65 -2.38 -2.34
CA PHE A 60 18.64 -3.12 -3.13
C PHE A 60 20.05 -3.13 -2.54
N GLY A 61 20.27 -2.44 -1.40
CA GLY A 61 21.59 -2.33 -0.76
C GLY A 61 22.59 -1.44 -1.53
N ASP A 62 22.10 -0.63 -2.46
CA ASP A 62 22.87 0.28 -3.32
C ASP A 62 23.01 1.70 -2.75
N ARG A 63 22.62 1.90 -1.49
CA ARG A 63 22.53 3.20 -0.79
C ARG A 63 21.51 4.18 -1.40
N VAL A 64 20.76 3.77 -2.39
CA VAL A 64 19.65 4.54 -2.96
C VAL A 64 18.35 4.12 -2.27
N LYS A 65 17.55 5.12 -1.87
CA LYS A 65 16.25 4.88 -1.29
C LYS A 65 15.19 4.85 -2.37
N TYR A 66 14.41 3.79 -2.38
CA TYR A 66 13.20 3.67 -3.18
C TYR A 66 12.01 3.56 -2.25
N THR A 67 10.84 3.93 -2.69
CA THR A 67 9.65 3.95 -1.88
C THR A 67 8.75 2.75 -2.17
N LEU A 68 8.52 1.93 -1.15
CA LEU A 68 7.57 0.82 -1.20
C LEU A 68 6.21 1.30 -0.71
N HIS A 69 5.21 1.26 -1.60
CA HIS A 69 3.80 1.46 -1.27
C HIS A 69 3.21 0.12 -0.86
N GLY A 70 2.31 0.13 0.13
CA GLY A 70 1.71 -1.10 0.58
C GLY A 70 0.37 -0.91 1.25
N ALA A 71 -0.42 -1.95 1.18
CA ALA A 71 -1.72 -2.04 1.83
C ALA A 71 -1.84 -3.35 2.60
N ILE A 72 -2.37 -3.27 3.82
CA ILE A 72 -2.54 -4.40 4.73
C ILE A 72 -3.97 -4.45 5.26
N ASP A 73 -4.58 -5.63 5.22
CA ASP A 73 -5.89 -5.85 5.83
C ASP A 73 -5.78 -5.92 7.35
N ASP A 74 -6.64 -5.18 8.04
CA ASP A 74 -6.61 -5.08 9.49
C ASP A 74 -7.06 -6.37 10.19
N ALA A 75 -7.99 -7.09 9.61
CA ALA A 75 -8.55 -8.32 10.19
C ALA A 75 -7.53 -9.46 10.17
N THR A 76 -6.97 -9.74 9.01
CA THR A 76 -6.09 -10.89 8.77
C THR A 76 -4.61 -10.56 8.90
N GLY A 77 -4.21 -9.30 8.68
CA GLY A 77 -2.82 -8.92 8.48
C GLY A 77 -2.27 -9.35 7.12
N GLN A 78 -3.12 -9.74 6.19
CA GLN A 78 -2.72 -10.01 4.80
C GLN A 78 -2.26 -8.73 4.12
N VAL A 79 -1.18 -8.82 3.41
CA VAL A 79 -0.72 -7.78 2.49
C VAL A 79 -1.53 -7.90 1.21
N VAL A 80 -2.38 -6.89 0.96
CA VAL A 80 -3.30 -6.89 -0.20
C VAL A 80 -2.72 -6.17 -1.41
N GLY A 81 -1.67 -5.38 -1.23
CA GLY A 81 -0.93 -4.75 -2.32
C GLY A 81 0.47 -4.33 -1.90
N LEU A 82 1.45 -4.45 -2.81
CA LEU A 82 2.82 -3.96 -2.66
C LEU A 82 3.34 -3.46 -4.01
N PHE A 83 3.84 -2.24 -4.05
CA PHE A 83 4.40 -1.67 -5.27
C PHE A 83 5.57 -0.72 -4.98
N LEU A 84 6.70 -0.92 -5.65
CA LEU A 84 7.94 -0.18 -5.46
C LEU A 84 8.10 0.89 -6.56
N THR A 85 8.40 2.12 -6.15
CA THR A 85 8.67 3.25 -7.05
C THR A 85 9.92 4.00 -6.60
N GLN A 86 10.38 4.94 -7.43
CA GLN A 86 11.53 5.76 -7.07
C GLN A 86 11.24 6.66 -5.87
N ASN A 87 10.07 7.30 -5.84
CA ASN A 87 9.64 8.19 -4.77
C ASN A 87 8.18 7.91 -4.43
N GLU A 88 7.72 8.35 -3.27
CA GLU A 88 6.31 8.30 -2.91
C GLU A 88 5.47 9.08 -3.93
N CYS A 89 4.49 8.42 -4.53
CA CYS A 89 3.67 9.02 -5.59
C CYS A 89 2.28 8.40 -5.69
N LEU A 90 1.39 9.14 -6.31
CA LEU A 90 0.01 8.70 -6.57
C LEU A 90 -0.04 7.36 -7.32
N TYR A 91 0.80 7.20 -8.35
CA TYR A 91 0.86 5.98 -9.16
C TYR A 91 1.10 4.74 -8.30
N GLY A 92 2.07 4.77 -7.38
CA GLY A 92 2.34 3.65 -6.50
C GLY A 92 1.15 3.26 -5.61
N TYR A 93 0.39 4.23 -5.14
CA TYR A 93 -0.83 3.98 -4.37
C TYR A 93 -1.97 3.41 -5.22
N LEU A 94 -2.14 3.91 -6.46
CA LEU A 94 -3.14 3.39 -7.39
C LEU A 94 -2.85 1.94 -7.77
N GLU A 95 -1.58 1.61 -8.07
CA GLU A 95 -1.14 0.23 -8.34
C GLU A 95 -1.34 -0.69 -7.13
N THR A 96 -1.07 -0.20 -5.93
CA THR A 96 -1.32 -0.94 -4.69
C THR A 96 -2.81 -1.27 -4.52
N MET A 97 -3.69 -0.31 -4.83
CA MET A 97 -5.14 -0.53 -4.79
C MET A 97 -5.64 -1.39 -5.95
N HIS A 98 -5.04 -1.28 -7.13
CA HIS A 98 -5.33 -2.15 -8.26
C HIS A 98 -5.11 -3.63 -7.89
N GLN A 99 -3.94 -3.95 -7.32
CA GLN A 99 -3.64 -5.30 -6.82
C GLN A 99 -4.65 -5.76 -5.78
N CYS A 100 -5.03 -4.89 -4.83
CA CYS A 100 -6.05 -5.20 -3.82
C CYS A 100 -7.38 -5.58 -4.46
N CYS A 101 -7.88 -4.74 -5.37
CA CYS A 101 -9.18 -4.94 -6.01
C CYS A 101 -9.20 -6.17 -6.92
N MET A 102 -8.10 -6.45 -7.63
CA MET A 102 -7.99 -7.62 -8.52
C MET A 102 -7.95 -8.94 -7.76
N ASP A 103 -7.17 -9.03 -6.68
CA ASP A 103 -6.92 -10.30 -6.00
C ASP A 103 -7.91 -10.60 -4.87
N PHE A 104 -8.47 -9.56 -4.24
CA PHE A 104 -9.33 -9.71 -3.08
C PHE A 104 -10.74 -9.14 -3.30
N GLY A 105 -10.89 -8.16 -4.17
CA GLY A 105 -12.10 -7.38 -4.37
C GLY A 105 -12.00 -5.97 -3.76
N ILE A 106 -13.09 -5.21 -3.88
CA ILE A 106 -13.20 -3.83 -3.43
C ILE A 106 -13.41 -3.83 -1.90
N PRO A 107 -12.50 -3.21 -1.10
CA PRO A 107 -12.66 -3.13 0.34
C PRO A 107 -13.69 -2.06 0.73
N GLN A 108 -14.25 -2.17 1.94
CA GLN A 108 -15.19 -1.18 2.46
C GLN A 108 -14.50 0.14 2.79
N THR A 109 -13.35 0.10 3.46
CA THR A 109 -12.68 1.31 3.97
C THR A 109 -11.17 1.25 3.76
N VAL A 110 -10.60 2.35 3.30
CA VAL A 110 -9.16 2.60 3.25
C VAL A 110 -8.77 3.65 4.28
N TYR A 111 -7.73 3.36 5.04
CA TYR A 111 -7.20 4.21 6.10
C TYR A 111 -5.79 4.69 5.76
N SER A 112 -5.63 5.97 5.55
CA SER A 112 -4.38 6.64 5.19
C SER A 112 -3.97 7.68 6.23
N ASP A 113 -2.80 8.29 6.05
CA ASP A 113 -2.46 9.54 6.74
C ASP A 113 -3.11 10.76 6.08
N ASN A 114 -2.73 11.97 6.53
CA ASN A 114 -3.21 13.22 5.98
C ASN A 114 -2.30 13.75 4.83
N HIS A 115 -1.51 12.90 4.17
CA HIS A 115 -0.67 13.33 3.06
C HIS A 115 -1.51 13.93 1.93
N THR A 116 -0.95 14.90 1.20
CA THR A 116 -1.69 15.65 0.15
C THR A 116 -2.16 14.78 -1.02
N ILE A 117 -1.60 13.61 -1.20
CA ILE A 117 -2.07 12.60 -2.17
C ILE A 117 -3.48 12.12 -1.80
N PHE A 118 -3.76 11.94 -0.50
CA PHE A 118 -5.03 11.44 -0.01
C PHE A 118 -6.02 12.55 0.31
N ARG A 119 -5.55 13.64 0.93
CA ARG A 119 -6.40 14.73 1.40
C ARG A 119 -6.07 16.04 0.70
N SER A 120 -7.07 16.62 0.05
CA SER A 120 -6.92 17.92 -0.58
C SER A 120 -6.71 19.03 0.46
N PRO A 121 -5.70 19.90 0.31
CA PRO A 121 -5.56 21.08 1.17
C PRO A 121 -6.71 22.08 1.01
N LYS A 122 -7.51 21.95 -0.06
CA LYS A 122 -8.72 22.74 -0.31
C LYS A 122 -9.98 22.14 0.32
N THR A 123 -9.89 21.04 1.05
CA THR A 123 -11.03 20.43 1.76
C THR A 123 -11.64 21.44 2.73
N GLY A 124 -12.93 21.73 2.58
CA GLY A 124 -13.65 22.76 3.36
C GLY A 124 -13.52 24.19 2.86
N LYS A 125 -12.83 24.44 1.71
CA LYS A 125 -12.69 25.75 1.07
C LYS A 125 -13.40 25.78 -0.29
N LEU A 126 -14.67 25.41 -0.30
CA LEU A 126 -15.49 25.51 -1.51
C LEU A 126 -15.86 26.97 -1.76
N THR A 127 -15.79 27.38 -3.02
CA THR A 127 -16.32 28.69 -3.46
C THR A 127 -17.85 28.65 -3.47
N VAL A 128 -18.48 29.84 -3.49
CA VAL A 128 -19.94 29.94 -3.56
C VAL A 128 -20.47 29.26 -4.83
N ASP A 129 -19.80 29.44 -5.97
CA ASP A 129 -20.19 28.81 -7.24
C ASP A 129 -20.11 27.27 -7.19
N GLU A 130 -19.09 26.74 -6.49
CA GLU A 130 -18.95 25.29 -6.29
C GLU A 130 -20.04 24.72 -5.37
N LEU A 131 -20.46 25.48 -4.35
CA LEU A 131 -21.58 25.11 -3.48
C LEU A 131 -22.92 25.15 -4.25
N ILE A 132 -23.12 26.16 -5.07
CA ILE A 132 -24.32 26.27 -5.94
C ILE A 132 -24.36 25.12 -6.96
N ALA A 133 -23.20 24.70 -7.48
CA ALA A 133 -23.06 23.53 -8.35
C ALA A 133 -23.19 22.18 -7.62
N GLY A 134 -23.57 22.19 -6.33
CA GLY A 134 -23.77 20.98 -5.53
C GLY A 134 -22.47 20.26 -5.14
N LYS A 135 -21.31 20.90 -5.28
CA LYS A 135 -20.03 20.31 -4.93
C LYS A 135 -19.85 20.31 -3.41
N THR A 136 -19.61 19.17 -2.83
CA THR A 136 -19.50 19.03 -1.36
C THR A 136 -18.06 18.92 -0.85
N ILE A 137 -17.14 18.42 -1.66
CA ILE A 137 -15.74 18.15 -1.26
C ILE A 137 -14.79 18.33 -2.45
N HIS A 138 -13.58 18.87 -2.20
CA HIS A 138 -12.47 18.80 -3.13
C HIS A 138 -11.72 17.47 -2.96
N LEU A 139 -12.01 16.51 -3.81
CA LEU A 139 -11.30 15.23 -3.82
C LEU A 139 -9.92 15.36 -4.49
N THR A 140 -8.93 14.66 -3.95
CA THR A 140 -7.69 14.37 -4.68
C THR A 140 -7.95 13.34 -5.77
N GLN A 141 -7.00 13.06 -6.65
CA GLN A 141 -7.15 11.99 -7.64
C GLN A 141 -7.32 10.62 -6.98
N PHE A 142 -6.57 10.35 -5.90
CA PHE A 142 -6.77 9.15 -5.10
C PHE A 142 -8.16 9.12 -4.46
N GLY A 143 -8.57 10.21 -3.81
CA GLY A 143 -9.90 10.31 -3.21
C GLY A 143 -11.04 10.13 -4.22
N ARG A 144 -10.89 10.66 -5.45
CA ARG A 144 -11.85 10.44 -6.55
C ARG A 144 -11.93 8.95 -6.91
N SER A 145 -10.78 8.27 -7.08
CA SER A 145 -10.76 6.85 -7.42
C SER A 145 -11.43 5.99 -6.34
N MET A 146 -11.17 6.30 -5.07
CA MET A 146 -11.83 5.60 -3.95
C MET A 146 -13.35 5.84 -3.96
N HIS A 147 -13.77 7.07 -4.17
CA HIS A 147 -15.19 7.43 -4.26
C HIS A 147 -15.90 6.74 -5.45
N GLU A 148 -15.26 6.65 -6.62
CA GLU A 148 -15.81 5.94 -7.79
C GLU A 148 -15.95 4.43 -7.54
N LEU A 149 -15.09 3.85 -6.70
CA LEU A 149 -15.17 2.45 -6.28
C LEU A 149 -16.12 2.21 -5.09
N GLY A 150 -16.72 3.26 -4.52
CA GLY A 150 -17.55 3.16 -3.31
C GLY A 150 -16.75 2.85 -2.04
N ILE A 151 -15.47 3.17 -2.00
CA ILE A 151 -14.58 2.94 -0.86
C ILE A 151 -14.57 4.17 0.05
N ASP A 152 -14.85 3.98 1.33
CA ASP A 152 -14.72 5.02 2.35
C ASP A 152 -13.24 5.33 2.62
N LEU A 153 -12.84 6.59 2.51
CA LEU A 153 -11.48 7.04 2.82
C LEU A 153 -11.45 7.73 4.18
N ILE A 154 -10.76 7.12 5.15
CA ILE A 154 -10.61 7.62 6.51
C ILE A 154 -9.18 8.06 6.75
N PHE A 155 -9.00 9.24 7.36
CA PHE A 155 -7.69 9.81 7.65
C PHE A 155 -7.28 9.58 9.11
N ALA A 156 -6.02 9.18 9.30
CA ALA A 156 -5.44 8.98 10.61
C ALA A 156 -5.40 10.30 11.39
N LYS A 157 -5.98 10.32 12.58
CA LYS A 157 -5.89 11.46 13.50
C LYS A 157 -4.60 11.43 14.34
N THR A 158 -4.02 10.23 14.52
CA THR A 158 -2.81 10.02 15.33
C THR A 158 -1.89 8.98 14.65
N PRO A 159 -0.56 9.10 14.78
CA PRO A 159 0.38 8.11 14.25
C PRO A 159 0.13 6.69 14.77
N GLN A 160 -0.25 6.55 16.04
CA GLN A 160 -0.49 5.24 16.69
C GLN A 160 -1.62 4.44 16.04
N ALA A 161 -2.50 5.09 15.29
CA ALA A 161 -3.60 4.43 14.61
C ALA A 161 -3.14 3.52 13.43
N LYS A 162 -1.91 3.68 12.92
CA LYS A 162 -1.31 2.93 11.79
C LYS A 162 -0.39 1.78 12.24
N GLY A 163 -0.43 1.33 13.48
CA GLY A 163 0.53 0.38 14.06
C GLY A 163 0.61 -1.00 13.38
N ARG A 164 -0.30 -1.38 12.46
CA ARG A 164 -0.18 -2.63 11.70
C ARG A 164 0.75 -2.45 10.50
N ILE A 165 0.55 -1.40 9.73
CA ILE A 165 1.38 -1.13 8.57
C ILE A 165 2.81 -0.74 9.01
N GLU A 166 2.98 -0.05 10.15
CA GLU A 166 4.31 0.21 10.74
C GLU A 166 5.07 -1.10 11.07
N ARG A 167 4.38 -2.11 11.58
CA ARG A 167 4.96 -3.43 11.81
C ARG A 167 5.26 -4.19 10.53
N LEU A 168 4.42 -4.01 9.50
CA LEU A 168 4.69 -4.54 8.18
C LEU A 168 6.02 -3.98 7.66
N TRP A 169 6.21 -2.65 7.72
CA TRP A 169 7.45 -2.01 7.29
C TRP A 169 8.67 -2.55 8.02
N ALA A 170 8.62 -2.68 9.35
CA ALA A 170 9.72 -3.25 10.12
C ALA A 170 10.06 -4.69 9.70
N THR A 171 9.06 -5.48 9.32
CA THR A 171 9.24 -6.85 8.83
C THR A 171 9.81 -6.86 7.42
N LEU A 172 9.27 -6.05 6.51
CA LEU A 172 9.71 -6.00 5.12
C LEU A 172 11.13 -5.45 5.00
N GLN A 173 11.47 -4.38 5.72
CA GLN A 173 12.82 -3.81 5.76
C GLN A 173 13.88 -4.80 6.25
N SER A 174 13.51 -5.76 7.09
CA SER A 174 14.43 -6.80 7.55
C SER A 174 14.52 -8.02 6.63
N ARG A 175 13.59 -8.20 5.69
CA ARG A 175 13.48 -9.40 4.86
C ARG A 175 13.67 -9.16 3.37
N LEU A 176 13.00 -8.16 2.81
CA LEU A 176 13.03 -7.92 1.35
C LEU A 176 14.43 -7.67 0.79
N PRO A 177 15.33 -6.89 1.44
CA PRO A 177 16.68 -6.72 0.92
C PRO A 177 17.44 -8.05 0.78
N VAL A 178 17.23 -8.97 1.72
CA VAL A 178 17.84 -10.31 1.66
C VAL A 178 17.23 -11.14 0.53
N GLU A 179 15.90 -11.09 0.36
CA GLU A 179 15.20 -11.80 -0.71
C GLU A 179 15.60 -11.27 -2.10
N PHE A 180 15.74 -9.96 -2.24
CA PHE A 180 16.21 -9.33 -3.48
C PHE A 180 17.66 -9.73 -3.79
N ALA A 181 18.54 -9.66 -2.81
CA ALA A 181 19.94 -10.05 -2.97
C ALA A 181 20.08 -11.54 -3.36
N LYS A 182 19.34 -12.45 -2.72
CA LYS A 182 19.33 -13.89 -3.04
C LYS A 182 18.92 -14.18 -4.48
N ARG A 183 17.99 -13.39 -5.04
CA ARG A 183 17.46 -13.56 -6.40
C ARG A 183 18.16 -12.71 -7.43
N GLY A 184 19.14 -11.90 -7.03
CA GLY A 184 19.83 -10.97 -7.93
C GLY A 184 18.93 -9.85 -8.46
N ILE A 185 17.82 -9.54 -7.77
CA ILE A 185 16.87 -8.47 -8.14
C ILE A 185 17.51 -7.11 -7.85
N LYS A 186 17.63 -6.25 -8.88
CA LYS A 186 18.30 -4.95 -8.79
C LYS A 186 17.49 -3.80 -9.41
N THR A 187 16.41 -4.10 -10.10
CA THR A 187 15.59 -3.09 -10.78
C THR A 187 14.18 -3.02 -10.20
N LEU A 188 13.53 -1.87 -10.33
CA LEU A 188 12.13 -1.68 -9.92
C LEU A 188 11.18 -2.66 -10.61
N SER A 189 11.40 -2.92 -11.89
CA SER A 189 10.55 -3.83 -12.67
C SER A 189 10.64 -5.27 -12.17
N GLU A 190 11.85 -5.78 -11.95
CA GLU A 190 12.07 -7.13 -11.38
C GLU A 190 11.48 -7.24 -9.99
N ALA A 191 11.70 -6.21 -9.15
CA ALA A 191 11.18 -6.18 -7.80
C ALA A 191 9.64 -6.20 -7.78
N ASN A 192 8.98 -5.36 -8.57
CA ASN A 192 7.52 -5.31 -8.63
C ASN A 192 6.93 -6.63 -9.13
N ARG A 193 7.52 -7.22 -10.17
CA ARG A 193 7.11 -8.55 -10.64
C ARG A 193 7.23 -9.60 -9.54
N PHE A 194 8.35 -9.66 -8.81
CA PHE A 194 8.54 -10.59 -7.71
C PHE A 194 7.57 -10.34 -6.55
N LEU A 195 7.34 -9.08 -6.17
CA LEU A 195 6.40 -8.70 -5.11
C LEU A 195 4.98 -9.17 -5.44
N GLU A 196 4.55 -9.01 -6.68
CA GLU A 196 3.20 -9.34 -7.14
C GLU A 196 3.02 -10.86 -7.32
N THR A 197 3.93 -11.52 -8.03
CA THR A 197 3.74 -12.93 -8.42
C THR A 197 4.06 -13.93 -7.30
N GLU A 198 5.04 -13.63 -6.44
CA GLU A 198 5.56 -14.57 -5.47
C GLU A 198 5.52 -14.08 -4.02
N TYR A 199 6.18 -12.96 -3.74
CA TYR A 199 6.49 -12.58 -2.36
C TYR A 199 5.26 -12.32 -1.51
N ARG A 200 4.28 -11.62 -2.03
CA ARG A 200 3.03 -11.30 -1.33
C ARG A 200 2.30 -12.57 -0.89
N LYS A 201 2.24 -13.59 -1.75
CA LYS A 201 1.63 -14.89 -1.43
C LYS A 201 2.40 -15.61 -0.31
N LEU A 202 3.73 -15.68 -0.43
CA LEU A 202 4.60 -16.30 0.59
C LEU A 202 4.51 -15.57 1.94
N PHE A 203 4.47 -14.24 1.91
CA PHE A 203 4.30 -13.43 3.11
C PHE A 203 2.95 -13.72 3.78
N ASN A 204 1.88 -13.71 3.02
CA ASN A 204 0.52 -13.94 3.54
C ASN A 204 0.36 -15.35 4.12
N GLN A 205 0.87 -16.38 3.46
CA GLN A 205 0.86 -17.75 4.01
C GLN A 205 1.56 -17.84 5.36
N LYS A 206 2.62 -17.05 5.57
CA LYS A 206 3.43 -17.13 6.78
C LYS A 206 2.91 -16.25 7.93
N PHE A 207 2.35 -15.09 7.65
CA PHE A 207 2.10 -14.05 8.64
C PHE A 207 0.64 -13.66 8.82
N SER A 208 -0.26 -14.13 7.96
CA SER A 208 -1.68 -13.87 8.15
C SER A 208 -2.23 -14.67 9.35
N VAL A 209 -3.32 -14.18 9.89
CA VAL A 209 -4.06 -14.83 10.96
C VAL A 209 -5.49 -15.09 10.52
N THR A 210 -6.12 -16.10 11.10
CA THR A 210 -7.54 -16.39 10.88
C THR A 210 -8.39 -15.21 11.34
N PRO A 211 -9.28 -14.67 10.52
CA PRO A 211 -10.19 -13.59 10.91
C PRO A 211 -11.29 -14.09 11.85
N GLU A 212 -11.96 -13.16 12.55
CA GLU A 212 -13.09 -13.48 13.43
C GLU A 212 -14.39 -13.78 12.65
N ALA A 213 -14.51 -13.23 11.41
CA ALA A 213 -15.72 -13.33 10.61
C ALA A 213 -15.39 -13.42 9.11
N GLU A 214 -16.41 -13.72 8.30
CA GLU A 214 -16.29 -13.87 6.85
C GLU A 214 -15.84 -12.59 6.15
N PRO A 215 -15.12 -12.70 5.00
CA PRO A 215 -14.74 -11.56 4.19
C PRO A 215 -15.92 -10.75 3.67
N ILE A 216 -15.73 -9.42 3.61
CA ILE A 216 -16.73 -8.49 3.05
C ILE A 216 -16.20 -7.68 1.87
N PHE A 217 -15.09 -8.11 1.26
CA PHE A 217 -14.69 -7.56 -0.02
C PHE A 217 -15.81 -7.72 -1.04
N VAL A 218 -16.11 -6.65 -1.78
CA VAL A 218 -17.09 -6.73 -2.87
C VAL A 218 -16.38 -7.24 -4.13
N PRO A 219 -16.82 -8.36 -4.71
CA PRO A 219 -16.23 -8.89 -5.93
C PRO A 219 -16.31 -7.88 -7.07
N LEU A 220 -15.25 -7.80 -7.89
CA LEU A 220 -15.28 -6.98 -9.10
C LEU A 220 -16.33 -7.52 -10.07
N SER A 221 -17.30 -6.68 -10.41
CA SER A 221 -18.27 -7.01 -11.47
C SER A 221 -17.62 -6.87 -12.85
N LYS A 222 -18.08 -7.66 -13.82
CA LYS A 222 -17.55 -7.67 -15.22
C LYS A 222 -17.60 -6.32 -15.94
N GLY A 223 -18.37 -5.35 -15.42
CA GLY A 223 -18.50 -4.02 -16.01
C GLY A 223 -17.58 -2.95 -15.42
N ILE A 224 -16.80 -3.28 -14.38
CA ILE A 224 -15.87 -2.33 -13.76
C ILE A 224 -14.51 -2.42 -14.45
N ASP A 225 -14.14 -1.35 -15.12
CA ASP A 225 -12.80 -1.15 -15.67
C ASP A 225 -11.95 -0.39 -14.64
N LEU A 226 -11.11 -1.14 -13.92
CA LEU A 226 -10.22 -0.57 -12.89
C LEU A 226 -9.21 0.42 -13.46
N ASP A 227 -8.70 0.18 -14.67
CA ASP A 227 -7.72 1.06 -15.30
C ASP A 227 -8.32 2.43 -15.59
N SER A 228 -9.60 2.48 -15.97
CA SER A 228 -10.32 3.73 -16.18
C SER A 228 -10.64 4.48 -14.88
N ILE A 229 -10.67 3.80 -13.74
CA ILE A 229 -10.95 4.38 -12.42
C ILE A 229 -9.65 4.74 -11.69
N LEU A 230 -8.71 3.81 -11.62
CA LEU A 230 -7.42 3.96 -10.91
C LEU A 230 -6.37 4.69 -11.78
N CYS A 231 -6.76 5.80 -12.37
CA CYS A 231 -5.93 6.65 -13.23
C CYS A 231 -6.05 8.13 -12.84
N VAL A 232 -5.31 8.99 -13.50
CA VAL A 232 -5.43 10.44 -13.35
C VAL A 232 -6.43 10.97 -14.37
N LYS A 233 -7.52 11.56 -13.90
CA LYS A 233 -8.55 12.17 -14.76
C LYS A 233 -8.44 13.69 -14.75
N HIS A 234 -8.52 14.30 -15.92
CA HIS A 234 -8.54 15.74 -16.11
C HIS A 234 -9.75 16.16 -16.94
N THR A 235 -10.55 17.06 -16.40
CA THR A 235 -11.66 17.67 -17.15
C THR A 235 -11.15 18.91 -17.90
N ARG A 236 -11.51 19.04 -19.16
CA ARG A 236 -11.27 20.23 -19.98
C ARG A 236 -12.57 20.69 -20.62
N LYS A 237 -12.67 22.00 -20.84
CA LYS A 237 -13.75 22.56 -21.65
C LYS A 237 -13.23 22.69 -23.08
N THR A 238 -14.04 22.28 -24.03
CA THR A 238 -13.81 22.56 -25.46
C THR A 238 -14.28 23.96 -25.81
N ASP A 239 -13.67 24.56 -26.79
CA ASP A 239 -14.19 25.77 -27.46
C ASP A 239 -15.30 25.40 -28.45
N ALA A 240 -15.79 26.42 -29.17
CA ALA A 240 -16.84 26.26 -30.18
C ALA A 240 -16.43 25.37 -31.37
N ALA A 241 -15.14 25.22 -31.62
CA ALA A 241 -14.60 24.36 -32.67
C ALA A 241 -14.29 22.91 -32.18
N GLY A 242 -14.71 22.56 -30.97
CA GLY A 242 -14.44 21.24 -30.38
C GLY A 242 -12.97 21.04 -29.99
N THR A 243 -12.16 22.10 -29.84
CA THR A 243 -10.76 22.00 -29.45
C THR A 243 -10.55 22.25 -27.96
N PHE A 244 -9.50 21.63 -27.38
CA PHE A 244 -9.05 21.89 -26.01
C PHE A 244 -7.53 21.76 -25.90
N SER A 245 -6.94 22.47 -24.94
CA SER A 245 -5.51 22.40 -24.65
C SER A 245 -5.22 21.53 -23.43
N PHE A 246 -4.22 20.64 -23.54
CA PHE A 246 -3.73 19.84 -22.45
C PHE A 246 -2.21 19.63 -22.55
N LYS A 247 -1.46 19.92 -21.49
CA LYS A 247 0.01 19.81 -21.43
C LYS A 247 0.72 20.47 -22.63
N ASN A 248 0.35 21.70 -22.93
CA ASN A 248 0.86 22.50 -24.05
C ASN A 248 0.64 21.89 -25.45
N ARG A 249 -0.32 20.98 -25.57
CA ARG A 249 -0.78 20.43 -26.86
C ARG A 249 -2.25 20.78 -27.06
N CYS A 250 -2.62 21.07 -28.30
CA CYS A 250 -4.00 21.28 -28.70
C CYS A 250 -4.57 19.97 -29.27
N PHE A 251 -5.77 19.63 -28.86
CA PHE A 251 -6.51 18.45 -29.30
C PHE A 251 -7.85 18.89 -29.87
N GLN A 252 -8.29 18.23 -30.91
CA GLN A 252 -9.62 18.40 -31.49
C GLN A 252 -10.40 17.10 -31.34
N ILE A 253 -11.65 17.22 -30.90
CA ILE A 253 -12.59 16.10 -30.93
C ILE A 253 -13.06 15.95 -32.37
N LEU A 254 -12.88 14.78 -32.95
CA LEU A 254 -13.41 14.41 -34.24
C LEU A 254 -14.67 13.61 -33.99
N ASP A 255 -15.76 14.00 -34.65
CA ASP A 255 -17.05 13.30 -34.61
C ASP A 255 -16.97 11.94 -35.34
#